data_57bcf9ff622f659b50561eb8d6983d38
#
_entry.id   57bcf9ff622f659b50561eb8d6983d38
#
_cell.length_a   1.000
_cell.length_b   1.000
_cell.length_c   1.000
_cell.angle_alpha   90.00
_cell.angle_beta   90.00
_cell.angle_gamma   90.00
#
_symmetry.space_group_name_H-M   'P 1'
#
loop_
_entity.id
_entity.type
_entity.pdbx_description
1 polymer ?
#
loop_
_entity_poly.entity_id
_entity_poly.type
_entity_poly.pdbx_seq_one_letter_code
_entity_poly.pdbx_strand_id
1 'polypeptide(L)'
;MYYNLEYNLVHYPKLFSEIEIAGRRLKNRICLCATVTNFARANKITDEWRNFLIERAKGGAALLVTEIIAVDPEAIAQSSTVTGFDTTNEDAFHAIAVDVQKEGA
;
A
#
# COMPACT_ATOMS: atom_id res chain seq x y z
N MET A 1 7.17 -17.62 -3.49
CA MET A 1 6.74 -16.71 -2.39
C MET A 1 7.96 -16.06 -1.76
N TYR A 2 7.94 -14.76 -1.63
CA TYR A 2 9.07 -13.99 -1.08
C TYR A 2 9.09 -13.95 0.45
N TYR A 3 7.99 -14.36 1.10
CA TYR A 3 7.83 -14.26 2.55
C TYR A 3 7.89 -15.65 3.20
N ASN A 4 8.93 -15.88 4.01
CA ASN A 4 9.09 -17.11 4.78
C ASN A 4 8.97 -16.79 6.28
N LEU A 5 7.81 -17.01 6.85
CA LEU A 5 7.52 -16.66 8.24
C LEU A 5 8.36 -17.45 9.25
N GLU A 6 8.55 -18.75 9.05
CA GLU A 6 9.37 -19.58 9.97
C GLU A 6 10.81 -19.08 10.05
N TYR A 7 11.46 -18.90 8.90
CA TYR A 7 12.82 -18.36 8.85
C TYR A 7 12.89 -16.99 9.51
N ASN A 8 11.95 -16.12 9.19
CA ASN A 8 11.91 -14.74 9.67
C ASN A 8 11.70 -14.66 11.18
N LEU A 9 10.83 -15.50 11.76
CA LEU A 9 10.60 -15.54 13.21
C LEU A 9 11.84 -16.03 13.97
N VAL A 10 12.60 -16.98 13.41
CA VAL A 10 13.83 -17.47 14.03
C VAL A 10 14.93 -16.40 14.02
N HIS A 11 15.12 -15.71 12.90
CA HIS A 11 16.23 -14.77 12.72
C HIS A 11 15.89 -13.33 13.17
N TYR A 12 14.63 -12.92 13.05
CA TYR A 12 14.17 -11.55 13.36
C TYR A 12 12.86 -11.57 14.15
N PRO A 13 12.83 -12.20 15.34
CA PRO A 13 11.58 -12.48 16.04
C PRO A 13 10.78 -11.24 16.43
N LYS A 14 11.43 -10.13 16.72
CA LYS A 14 10.72 -8.88 17.05
C LYS A 14 10.09 -8.23 15.83
N LEU A 15 10.82 -8.20 14.70
CA LEU A 15 10.35 -7.58 13.46
C LEU A 15 9.13 -8.31 12.89
N PHE A 16 9.13 -9.64 12.99
CA PHE A 16 8.06 -10.49 12.45
C PHE A 16 7.02 -10.90 13.47
N SER A 17 7.05 -10.36 14.69
CA SER A 17 5.97 -10.52 15.65
C SER A 17 4.76 -9.66 15.28
N GLU A 18 3.58 -10.20 15.56
CA GLU A 18 2.34 -9.46 15.36
C GLU A 18 2.27 -8.20 16.24
N ILE A 19 1.53 -7.21 15.78
CA ILE A 19 1.22 -5.99 16.53
C ILE A 19 -0.23 -5.59 16.26
N GLU A 20 -0.90 -5.06 17.28
CA GLU A 20 -2.23 -4.49 17.15
C GLU A 20 -2.12 -2.96 17.15
N ILE A 21 -2.71 -2.32 16.13
CA ILE A 21 -2.80 -0.86 16.01
C ILE A 21 -4.28 -0.49 15.79
N ALA A 22 -4.83 0.30 16.69
CA ALA A 22 -6.23 0.76 16.64
C ALA A 22 -7.25 -0.38 16.38
N GLY A 23 -7.07 -1.52 17.07
CA GLY A 23 -7.94 -2.69 16.93
C GLY A 23 -7.68 -3.53 15.67
N ARG A 24 -6.68 -3.19 14.86
CA ARG A 24 -6.26 -3.96 13.68
C ARG A 24 -4.99 -4.74 13.97
N ARG A 25 -5.03 -6.06 13.71
CA ARG A 25 -3.88 -6.93 13.87
C ARG A 25 -3.05 -6.93 12.59
N LEU A 26 -1.76 -6.57 12.74
CA LEU A 26 -0.77 -6.61 11.68
C LEU A 26 0.13 -7.83 11.88
N LYS A 27 0.42 -8.57 10.80
CA LYS A 27 1.20 -9.82 10.84
C LYS A 27 2.68 -9.63 11.20
N ASN A 28 3.20 -8.43 11.06
CA ASN A 28 4.57 -8.06 11.43
C ASN A 28 4.68 -6.55 11.61
N ARG A 29 5.89 -6.04 11.81
CA ARG A 29 6.17 -4.63 12.09
C ARG A 29 6.80 -3.90 10.90
N ILE A 30 6.59 -4.42 9.68
CA ILE A 30 7.10 -3.83 8.44
C ILE A 30 5.99 -3.00 7.80
N CYS A 31 6.28 -1.71 7.59
CA CYS A 31 5.38 -0.77 6.94
C CYS A 31 6.06 -0.14 5.72
N LEU A 32 5.38 -0.14 4.59
CA LEU A 32 5.74 0.74 3.47
C LEU A 32 5.25 2.15 3.80
N CYS A 33 6.16 3.07 4.04
CA CYS A 33 5.84 4.48 4.21
C CYS A 33 5.48 5.13 2.88
N ALA A 34 4.73 6.23 2.93
CA ALA A 34 4.33 6.98 1.74
C ALA A 34 5.55 7.41 0.91
N THR A 35 5.56 7.02 -0.35
CA THR A 35 6.64 7.33 -1.29
C THR A 35 6.02 7.69 -2.63
N VAL A 36 6.31 8.89 -3.15
CA VAL A 36 5.81 9.35 -4.45
C VAL A 36 6.52 8.58 -5.55
N THR A 37 5.77 7.86 -6.36
CA THR A 37 6.29 7.04 -7.46
C THR A 37 6.26 7.77 -8.81
N ASN A 38 5.37 8.74 -8.98
CA ASN A 38 5.06 9.38 -10.26
C ASN A 38 4.50 8.41 -11.31
N PHE A 39 3.92 7.29 -10.91
CA PHE A 39 3.36 6.29 -11.83
C PHE A 39 1.93 6.58 -12.26
N ALA A 40 1.19 7.47 -11.59
CA ALA A 40 -0.13 7.90 -12.05
C ALA A 40 -0.03 8.72 -13.33
N ARG A 41 -1.08 8.70 -14.15
CA ARG A 41 -1.18 9.45 -15.40
C ARG A 41 -2.52 10.17 -15.47
N ALA A 42 -2.52 11.43 -15.84
CA ALA A 42 -3.73 12.26 -15.88
C ALA A 42 -4.56 12.15 -14.59
N ASN A 43 -3.88 12.17 -13.44
CA ASN A 43 -4.44 12.04 -12.07
C ASN A 43 -5.19 10.73 -11.80
N LYS A 44 -4.95 9.70 -12.62
CA LYS A 44 -5.55 8.37 -12.48
C LYS A 44 -4.52 7.33 -12.08
N ILE A 45 -4.96 6.39 -11.26
CA ILE A 45 -4.19 5.20 -10.90
C ILE A 45 -3.94 4.36 -12.15
N THR A 46 -2.69 3.96 -12.33
CA THR A 46 -2.25 3.07 -13.41
C THR A 46 -1.93 1.68 -12.87
N ASP A 47 -1.74 0.70 -13.76
CA ASP A 47 -1.28 -0.63 -13.38
C ASP A 47 0.11 -0.59 -12.72
N GLU A 48 0.99 0.32 -13.13
CA GLU A 48 2.30 0.51 -12.50
C GLU A 48 2.16 0.95 -11.04
N TRP A 49 1.29 1.91 -10.77
CA TRP A 49 0.98 2.41 -9.44
C TRP A 49 0.40 1.30 -8.54
N ARG A 50 -0.55 0.54 -9.07
CA ARG A 50 -1.17 -0.61 -8.42
C ARG A 50 -0.14 -1.70 -8.11
N ASN A 51 0.63 -2.12 -9.10
CA ASN A 51 1.62 -3.18 -8.97
C ASN A 51 2.73 -2.83 -7.98
N PHE A 52 3.10 -1.56 -7.88
CA PHE A 52 4.05 -1.09 -6.87
C PHE A 52 3.60 -1.48 -5.45
N LEU A 53 2.33 -1.30 -5.11
CA LEU A 53 1.78 -1.67 -3.81
C LEU A 53 1.66 -3.20 -3.65
N ILE A 54 1.12 -3.87 -4.67
CA ILE A 54 0.91 -5.32 -4.63
C ILE A 54 2.23 -6.08 -4.43
N GLU A 55 3.30 -5.69 -5.10
CA GLU A 55 4.61 -6.33 -4.95
C GLU A 55 5.19 -6.16 -3.52
N ARG A 56 4.94 -5.03 -2.84
CA ARG A 56 5.34 -4.84 -1.44
C ARG A 56 4.52 -5.70 -0.49
N ALA A 57 3.23 -5.85 -0.76
CA ALA A 57 2.37 -6.77 -0.01
C ALA A 57 2.83 -8.23 -0.17
N LYS A 58 3.11 -8.67 -1.40
CA LYS A 58 3.69 -9.99 -1.69
C LYS A 58 5.04 -10.20 -1.00
N GLY A 59 5.85 -9.17 -0.90
CA GLY A 59 7.13 -9.18 -0.20
C GLY A 59 7.01 -9.28 1.32
N GLY A 60 5.81 -9.17 1.88
CA GLY A 60 5.55 -9.41 3.30
C GLY A 60 5.28 -8.16 4.15
N ALA A 61 5.22 -6.97 3.57
CA ALA A 61 4.82 -5.79 4.34
C ALA A 61 3.41 -5.98 4.92
N ALA A 62 3.24 -5.66 6.20
CA ALA A 62 1.97 -5.81 6.90
C ALA A 62 1.06 -4.57 6.77
N LEU A 63 1.64 -3.43 6.50
CA LEU A 63 0.93 -2.18 6.32
C LEU A 63 1.52 -1.41 5.14
N LEU A 64 0.67 -0.91 4.29
CA LEU A 64 1.05 -0.09 3.15
C LEU A 64 0.37 1.27 3.25
N VAL A 65 1.16 2.33 3.18
CA VAL A 65 0.67 3.70 3.09
C VAL A 65 0.88 4.17 1.66
N THR A 66 -0.19 4.60 1.02
CA THR A 66 -0.13 5.11 -0.36
C THR A 66 0.64 6.42 -0.43
N GLU A 67 1.06 6.79 -1.62
CA GLU A 67 1.59 8.11 -1.89
C GLU A 67 0.51 9.21 -1.79
N ILE A 68 0.90 10.45 -2.04
CA ILE A 68 0.02 11.62 -1.99
C ILE A 68 -1.25 11.38 -2.82
N ILE A 69 -2.40 11.62 -2.19
CA ILE A 69 -3.71 11.62 -2.83
C ILE A 69 -4.31 13.00 -2.59
N ALA A 70 -4.66 13.71 -3.67
CA ALA A 70 -5.27 15.02 -3.57
C ALA A 70 -6.71 14.89 -3.06
N VAL A 71 -7.01 15.59 -1.99
CA VAL A 71 -8.36 15.61 -1.36
C VAL A 71 -9.21 16.80 -1.79
N ASP A 72 -8.64 17.68 -2.59
CA ASP A 72 -9.27 18.89 -3.12
C ASP A 72 -8.68 19.22 -4.49
N PRO A 73 -9.45 19.79 -5.45
CA PRO A 73 -8.92 20.19 -6.75
C PRO A 73 -7.72 21.13 -6.70
N GLU A 74 -7.65 22.00 -5.70
CA GLU A 74 -6.51 22.91 -5.51
C GLU A 74 -5.26 22.22 -4.95
N ALA A 75 -5.40 21.01 -4.44
CA ALA A 75 -4.29 20.20 -3.92
C ALA A 75 -3.59 19.34 -4.98
N ILE A 76 -4.00 19.41 -6.25
CA ILE A 76 -3.36 18.69 -7.35
C ILE A 76 -2.03 19.36 -7.66
N ALA A 77 -0.92 18.70 -7.31
CA ALA A 77 0.42 19.23 -7.53
C ALA A 77 0.89 19.05 -8.99
N GLN A 78 0.51 17.94 -9.61
CA GLN A 78 0.97 17.57 -10.96
C GLN A 78 0.08 16.44 -11.53
N SER A 79 0.28 16.13 -12.83
CA SER A 79 -0.51 15.07 -13.52
C SER A 79 -0.32 13.66 -12.95
N SER A 80 0.75 13.42 -12.22
CA SER A 80 1.00 12.15 -11.51
C SER A 80 0.44 12.11 -10.08
N THR A 81 -0.27 13.16 -9.63
CA THR A 81 -0.99 13.15 -8.34
C THR A 81 -2.34 12.46 -8.52
N VAL A 82 -2.58 11.40 -7.77
CA VAL A 82 -3.87 10.69 -7.76
C VAL A 82 -4.94 11.54 -7.07
N THR A 83 -6.15 11.59 -7.63
CA THR A 83 -7.27 12.30 -7.00
C THR A 83 -8.09 11.38 -6.11
N GLY A 84 -8.53 11.90 -4.96
CA GLY A 84 -9.38 11.20 -3.99
C GLY A 84 -10.63 11.98 -3.57
N PHE A 85 -10.82 13.19 -4.13
CA PHE A 85 -11.98 14.04 -3.79
C PHE A 85 -13.23 13.74 -4.64
N ASP A 86 -13.09 12.93 -5.68
CA ASP A 86 -14.16 12.53 -6.58
C ASP A 86 -14.18 11.00 -6.78
N THR A 87 -15.05 10.50 -7.67
CA THR A 87 -15.20 9.07 -7.95
C THR A 87 -14.22 8.53 -8.99
N THR A 88 -13.33 9.36 -9.52
CA THR A 88 -12.43 9.00 -10.66
C THR A 88 -11.60 7.73 -10.37
N ASN A 89 -11.07 7.61 -9.15
CA ASN A 89 -10.19 6.51 -8.76
C ASN A 89 -10.84 5.51 -7.79
N GLU A 90 -12.13 5.62 -7.52
CA GLU A 90 -12.84 4.83 -6.50
C GLU A 90 -12.70 3.32 -6.75
N ASP A 91 -13.02 2.87 -7.97
CA ASP A 91 -12.93 1.45 -8.33
C ASP A 91 -11.49 0.93 -8.27
N ALA A 92 -10.52 1.74 -8.67
CA ALA A 92 -9.12 1.39 -8.60
C ALA A 92 -8.63 1.24 -7.16
N PHE A 93 -9.02 2.14 -6.26
CA PHE A 93 -8.72 2.02 -4.84
C PHE A 93 -9.32 0.76 -4.23
N HIS A 94 -10.57 0.45 -4.55
CA HIS A 94 -11.22 -0.76 -4.07
C HIS A 94 -10.49 -2.02 -4.54
N ALA A 95 -10.15 -2.09 -5.83
CA ALA A 95 -9.43 -3.22 -6.40
C ALA A 95 -8.05 -3.42 -5.75
N ILE A 96 -7.32 -2.33 -5.50
CA ILE A 96 -6.02 -2.39 -4.83
C ILE A 96 -6.17 -2.89 -3.39
N ALA A 97 -7.16 -2.39 -2.65
CA ALA A 97 -7.41 -2.84 -1.28
C ALA A 97 -7.66 -4.35 -1.23
N VAL A 98 -8.49 -4.86 -2.14
CA VAL A 98 -8.77 -6.31 -2.26
C VAL A 98 -7.49 -7.09 -2.54
N ASP A 99 -6.69 -6.66 -3.51
CA ASP A 99 -5.47 -7.37 -3.92
C ASP A 99 -4.39 -7.35 -2.84
N VAL A 100 -4.20 -6.21 -2.17
CA VAL A 100 -3.24 -6.07 -1.07
C VAL A 100 -3.64 -6.93 0.13
N GLN A 101 -4.93 -6.94 0.48
CA GLN A 101 -5.45 -7.75 1.59
C GLN A 101 -5.35 -9.25 1.33
N LYS A 102 -5.47 -9.70 0.08
CA LYS A 102 -5.23 -11.11 -0.29
C LYS A 102 -3.81 -11.57 0.06
N GLU A 103 -2.85 -10.68 0.04
CA GLU A 103 -1.46 -10.95 0.41
C GLU A 103 -1.21 -10.80 1.92
N GLY A 104 -2.22 -10.45 2.70
CA GLY A 104 -2.16 -10.35 4.16
C GLY A 104 -1.69 -9.00 4.71
N ALA A 105 -1.68 -7.96 3.90
CA ALA A 105 -1.35 -6.61 4.35
C ALA A 105 -2.62 -5.80 4.66
#